data_76190db5523aea0c3cf4ad572542010b
#
_entry.id   76190db5523aea0c3cf4ad572542010b
#
_cell.length_a   1.000
_cell.length_b   1.000
_cell.length_c   1.000
_cell.angle_alpha   90.00
_cell.angle_beta   90.00
_cell.angle_gamma   90.00
#
_symmetry.space_group_name_H-M   'P 1'
#
loop_
_entity.id
_entity.type
_entity.pdbx_description
1 polymer ?
#
loop_
_entity_poly.entity_id
_entity_poly.type
_entity_poly.pdbx_seq_one_letter_code
_entity_poly.pdbx_strand_id
1 'polypeptide(L)'
;SVRTNLLRDGRNNTFEPTEGYYVSASTEYAGVGGDKKWWLNEVDGRHYWNMVGDLVFRSRLYAAKLERVGNQAIPRTEKLTLGGARNLRGYDFEAIGPKRTVPNVTTGRDETFNAGALFATYTTFEFEHPLAREAGLKWVVFFDAGDAGKIDQIDLKMDYGFGFRWFSPIGVLRFEFGYPINPSSTDAGSQFHFDIGQLF
;
A
#
# COMPACT_ATOMS: atom_id res chain seq x y z
N SER A 1 2.85 -22.37 -4.40
CA SER A 1 3.00 -21.93 -2.99
C SER A 1 1.93 -22.53 -2.10
N VAL A 2 2.18 -22.55 -0.79
CA VAL A 2 1.21 -22.91 0.26
C VAL A 2 1.10 -21.71 1.19
N ARG A 3 -0.13 -21.21 1.38
CA ARG A 3 -0.40 -20.04 2.23
C ARG A 3 -1.38 -20.42 3.36
N THR A 4 -1.08 -19.97 4.56
CA THR A 4 -1.98 -20.02 5.73
C THR A 4 -2.31 -18.59 6.12
N ASN A 5 -3.58 -18.33 6.42
CA ASN A 5 -4.07 -17.02 6.82
C ASN A 5 -4.92 -17.14 8.08
N LEU A 6 -4.63 -16.30 9.06
CA LEU A 6 -5.44 -16.06 10.26
C LEU A 6 -6.10 -14.70 10.11
N LEU A 7 -7.42 -14.65 10.25
CA LEU A 7 -8.20 -13.45 10.02
C LEU A 7 -9.20 -13.25 11.16
N ARG A 8 -9.30 -12.01 11.64
CA ARG A 8 -10.37 -11.57 12.53
C ARG A 8 -10.99 -10.29 11.98
N ASP A 9 -12.27 -10.34 11.65
CA ASP A 9 -13.05 -9.22 11.15
C ASP A 9 -14.13 -8.87 12.17
N GLY A 10 -14.03 -7.68 12.74
CA GLY A 10 -14.98 -7.10 13.70
C GLY A 10 -15.56 -5.78 13.20
N ARG A 11 -15.58 -5.55 11.88
CA ARG A 11 -16.17 -4.36 11.27
C ARG A 11 -17.69 -4.44 11.33
N ASN A 12 -18.35 -3.29 11.53
CA ASN A 12 -19.82 -3.18 11.49
C ASN A 12 -20.40 -3.42 10.09
N ASN A 13 -19.64 -3.08 9.04
CA ASN A 13 -20.00 -3.30 7.64
C ASN A 13 -18.74 -3.68 6.83
N THR A 14 -18.83 -4.69 5.98
CA THR A 14 -17.69 -5.15 5.17
C THR A 14 -17.42 -4.23 3.98
N PHE A 15 -18.47 -3.63 3.40
CA PHE A 15 -18.36 -2.77 2.21
C PHE A 15 -18.10 -1.32 2.54
N GLU A 16 -18.66 -0.81 3.63
CA GLU A 16 -18.54 0.57 4.08
C GLU A 16 -18.37 0.61 5.60
N PRO A 17 -17.21 0.19 6.11
CA PRO A 17 -16.98 0.15 7.54
C PRO A 17 -16.83 1.56 8.10
N THR A 18 -17.58 1.83 9.16
CA THR A 18 -17.50 3.07 9.94
C THR A 18 -16.99 2.83 11.36
N GLU A 19 -17.07 1.59 11.84
CA GLU A 19 -16.63 1.20 13.18
C GLU A 19 -16.05 -0.22 13.17
N GLY A 20 -15.16 -0.48 14.14
CA GLY A 20 -14.60 -1.79 14.37
C GLY A 20 -13.19 -1.95 13.83
N TYR A 21 -12.76 -3.19 13.66
CA TYR A 21 -11.39 -3.50 13.25
C TYR A 21 -11.33 -4.72 12.36
N TYR A 22 -10.26 -4.79 11.59
CA TYR A 22 -9.88 -5.96 10.81
C TYR A 22 -8.42 -6.25 11.06
N VAL A 23 -8.07 -7.50 11.33
CA VAL A 23 -6.67 -7.95 11.49
C VAL A 23 -6.49 -9.24 10.72
N SER A 24 -5.46 -9.28 9.89
CA SER A 24 -5.02 -10.53 9.24
C SER A 24 -3.52 -10.73 9.41
N ALA A 25 -3.13 -11.98 9.56
CA ALA A 25 -1.74 -12.42 9.54
C ALA A 25 -1.63 -13.62 8.63
N SER A 26 -0.71 -13.57 7.68
CA SER A 26 -0.50 -14.69 6.76
C SER A 26 0.97 -15.07 6.66
N THR A 27 1.19 -16.34 6.41
CA THR A 27 2.50 -16.90 6.07
C THR A 27 2.36 -17.74 4.82
N GLU A 28 3.25 -17.53 3.86
CA GLU A 28 3.27 -18.24 2.60
C GLU A 28 4.66 -18.85 2.37
N TYR A 29 4.69 -20.14 2.11
CA TYR A 29 5.88 -20.82 1.61
C TYR A 29 5.78 -21.03 0.12
N ALA A 30 6.67 -20.38 -0.63
CA ALA A 30 6.75 -20.50 -2.07
C ALA A 30 7.89 -21.42 -2.51
N GLY A 31 7.75 -22.04 -3.68
CA GLY A 31 8.76 -22.90 -4.28
C GLY A 31 8.63 -24.38 -3.90
N VAL A 32 7.43 -24.87 -3.61
CA VAL A 32 7.16 -26.30 -3.47
C VAL A 32 7.44 -27.00 -4.80
N GLY A 33 8.44 -27.91 -4.81
CA GLY A 33 8.88 -28.60 -6.03
C GLY A 33 9.76 -27.76 -6.99
N GLY A 34 10.12 -26.52 -6.61
CA GLY A 34 10.99 -25.65 -7.40
C GLY A 34 12.34 -25.36 -6.73
N ASP A 35 13.26 -24.75 -7.48
CA ASP A 35 14.62 -24.42 -7.01
C ASP A 35 14.67 -23.15 -6.16
N LYS A 36 13.79 -22.18 -6.45
CA LYS A 36 13.70 -20.90 -5.73
C LYS A 36 12.64 -21.01 -4.64
N LYS A 37 13.07 -20.78 -3.39
CA LYS A 37 12.20 -20.95 -2.21
C LYS A 37 12.30 -19.74 -1.30
N TRP A 38 11.15 -19.32 -0.76
CA TRP A 38 11.08 -18.23 0.23
C TRP A 38 9.84 -18.34 1.10
N TRP A 39 9.91 -17.65 2.23
CA TRP A 39 8.77 -17.36 3.08
C TRP A 39 8.34 -15.91 2.85
N LEU A 40 7.03 -15.68 2.72
CA LEU A 40 6.41 -14.37 2.81
C LEU A 40 5.52 -14.35 4.05
N ASN A 41 5.81 -13.43 4.97
CA ASN A 41 5.02 -13.20 6.16
C ASN A 41 4.41 -11.80 6.04
N GLU A 42 3.09 -11.69 6.25
CA GLU A 42 2.36 -10.44 6.14
C GLU A 42 1.43 -10.24 7.32
N VAL A 43 1.29 -8.97 7.74
CA VAL A 43 0.31 -8.53 8.74
C VAL A 43 -0.40 -7.29 8.19
N ASP A 44 -1.73 -7.27 8.25
CA ASP A 44 -2.57 -6.13 7.88
C ASP A 44 -3.57 -5.87 9.01
N GLY A 45 -3.44 -4.73 9.65
CA GLY A 45 -4.35 -4.25 10.70
C GLY A 45 -5.06 -2.99 10.24
N ARG A 46 -6.38 -2.95 10.43
CA ARG A 46 -7.24 -1.81 10.06
C ARG A 46 -8.17 -1.48 11.21
N HIS A 47 -8.36 -0.20 11.46
CA HIS A 47 -9.27 0.28 12.50
C HIS A 47 -10.15 1.40 11.95
N TYR A 48 -11.40 1.41 12.37
CA TYR A 48 -12.45 2.32 11.94
C TYR A 48 -13.12 2.90 13.17
N TRP A 49 -13.23 4.21 13.21
CA TRP A 49 -13.83 4.92 14.31
C TRP A 49 -14.75 6.03 13.81
N ASN A 50 -16.02 5.91 14.10
CA ASN A 50 -16.99 6.97 13.90
C ASN A 50 -16.83 8.00 15.01
N MET A 51 -16.27 9.17 14.67
CA MET A 51 -15.87 10.18 15.66
C MET A 51 -17.04 11.07 16.10
N VAL A 52 -17.53 11.91 15.18
CA VAL A 52 -18.62 12.86 15.43
C VAL A 52 -19.49 12.95 14.17
N GLY A 53 -20.78 12.76 14.35
CA GLY A 53 -21.70 12.71 13.21
C GLY A 53 -21.35 11.59 12.26
N ASP A 54 -21.03 11.92 10.99
CA ASP A 54 -20.63 10.93 9.98
C ASP A 54 -19.14 11.03 9.63
N LEU A 55 -18.34 11.71 10.45
CA LEU A 55 -16.89 11.75 10.26
C LEU A 55 -16.29 10.43 10.75
N VAL A 56 -15.72 9.67 9.81
CA VAL A 56 -15.07 8.39 10.07
C VAL A 56 -13.56 8.58 10.00
N PHE A 57 -12.87 8.25 11.07
CA PHE A 57 -11.41 8.06 11.06
C PHE A 57 -11.11 6.61 10.71
N ARG A 58 -10.16 6.43 9.79
CA ARG A 58 -9.65 5.12 9.37
C ARG A 58 -8.15 5.08 9.53
N SER A 59 -7.66 3.98 10.03
CA SER A 59 -6.22 3.72 10.05
C SER A 59 -5.90 2.33 9.54
N ARG A 60 -4.77 2.20 8.88
CA ARG A 60 -4.22 0.93 8.42
C ARG A 60 -2.75 0.84 8.75
N LEU A 61 -2.31 -0.32 9.19
CA LEU A 61 -0.91 -0.68 9.34
C LEU A 61 -0.68 -1.99 8.59
N TYR A 62 0.28 -1.96 7.69
CA TYR A 62 0.72 -3.14 6.95
C TYR A 62 2.20 -3.35 7.14
N ALA A 63 2.61 -4.60 7.28
CA ALA A 63 4.01 -5.01 7.25
C ALA A 63 4.14 -6.35 6.55
N ALA A 64 5.19 -6.48 5.73
CA ALA A 64 5.52 -7.72 5.04
C ALA A 64 7.02 -7.98 5.09
N LYS A 65 7.39 -9.24 5.23
CA LYS A 65 8.78 -9.71 5.24
C LYS A 65 8.93 -10.92 4.36
N LEU A 66 9.90 -10.84 3.44
CA LEU A 66 10.36 -11.93 2.61
C LEU A 66 11.66 -12.52 3.17
N GLU A 67 11.68 -13.83 3.37
CA GLU A 67 12.85 -14.56 3.84
C GLU A 67 13.24 -15.63 2.82
N ARG A 68 14.45 -15.55 2.32
CA ARG A 68 14.99 -16.52 1.38
C ARG A 68 15.27 -17.86 2.06
N VAL A 69 14.91 -18.94 1.39
CA VAL A 69 15.25 -20.31 1.82
C VAL A 69 16.27 -20.90 0.83
N GLY A 70 17.44 -21.28 1.33
CA GLY A 70 18.53 -21.76 0.49
C GLY A 70 19.35 -20.63 -0.17
N ASN A 71 20.07 -20.97 -1.25
CA ASN A 71 21.06 -20.07 -1.87
C ASN A 71 20.54 -19.29 -3.09
N GLN A 72 19.38 -19.66 -3.63
CA GLN A 72 18.80 -19.02 -4.82
C GLN A 72 18.17 -17.67 -4.47
N ALA A 73 18.38 -16.67 -5.34
CA ALA A 73 17.80 -15.34 -5.15
C ALA A 73 16.28 -15.37 -5.38
N ILE A 74 15.54 -14.60 -4.57
CA ILE A 74 14.11 -14.36 -4.76
C ILE A 74 13.93 -13.57 -6.07
N PRO A 75 13.00 -13.98 -6.97
CA PRO A 75 12.68 -13.21 -8.18
C PRO A 75 12.27 -11.77 -7.84
N ARG A 76 12.60 -10.83 -8.74
CA ARG A 76 12.24 -9.42 -8.54
C ARG A 76 10.73 -9.23 -8.42
N THR A 77 9.96 -9.97 -9.20
CA THR A 77 8.48 -9.91 -9.24
C THR A 77 7.81 -10.29 -7.92
N GLU A 78 8.53 -11.00 -7.04
CA GLU A 78 8.05 -11.43 -5.73
C GLU A 78 8.49 -10.47 -4.60
N LYS A 79 9.41 -9.56 -4.93
CA LYS A 79 9.93 -8.61 -3.94
C LYS A 79 8.96 -7.46 -3.70
N LEU A 80 9.07 -6.88 -2.51
CA LEU A 80 8.17 -5.86 -2.01
C LEU A 80 8.57 -4.47 -2.53
N THR A 81 7.57 -3.69 -2.93
CA THR A 81 7.70 -2.30 -3.34
C THR A 81 6.53 -1.49 -2.78
N LEU A 82 6.70 -0.19 -2.61
CA LEU A 82 5.63 0.73 -2.25
C LEU A 82 5.55 1.89 -3.26
N GLY A 83 4.47 2.65 -3.18
CA GLY A 83 4.09 3.73 -4.09
C GLY A 83 2.85 3.38 -4.91
N GLY A 84 2.01 4.37 -5.17
CA GLY A 84 0.79 4.25 -5.95
C GLY A 84 -0.49 4.24 -5.12
N ALA A 85 -1.61 4.12 -5.78
CA ALA A 85 -2.97 4.33 -5.28
C ALA A 85 -3.36 3.50 -4.04
N ARG A 86 -2.60 2.46 -3.66
CA ARG A 86 -3.00 1.50 -2.62
C ARG A 86 -2.18 1.54 -1.33
N ASN A 87 -1.14 2.37 -1.30
CA ASN A 87 -0.28 2.52 -0.11
C ASN A 87 0.23 3.96 0.05
N LEU A 88 1.30 4.39 -0.62
CA LEU A 88 1.81 5.75 -0.57
C LEU A 88 1.37 6.51 -1.82
N ARG A 89 0.27 7.24 -1.71
CA ARG A 89 -0.44 7.89 -2.83
C ARG A 89 0.25 9.13 -3.40
N GLY A 90 1.22 9.70 -2.69
CA GLY A 90 2.06 10.79 -3.20
C GLY A 90 3.17 10.35 -4.16
N TYR A 91 3.37 9.04 -4.34
CA TYR A 91 4.46 8.48 -5.12
C TYR A 91 3.94 7.66 -6.30
N ASP A 92 4.74 7.58 -7.37
CA ASP A 92 4.46 6.71 -8.52
C ASP A 92 4.37 5.24 -8.11
N PHE A 93 3.70 4.45 -8.93
CA PHE A 93 3.58 3.01 -8.74
C PHE A 93 4.99 2.36 -8.64
N GLU A 94 5.20 1.58 -7.58
CA GLU A 94 6.46 0.91 -7.26
C GLU A 94 7.70 1.84 -7.16
N ALA A 95 7.51 3.13 -6.87
CA ALA A 95 8.62 4.07 -6.80
C ALA A 95 9.51 3.89 -5.58
N ILE A 96 8.97 3.36 -4.48
CA ILE A 96 9.66 3.22 -3.19
C ILE A 96 10.24 1.82 -3.05
N GLY A 97 11.55 1.75 -2.84
CA GLY A 97 12.33 0.54 -2.66
C GLY A 97 13.77 0.72 -3.11
N PRO A 98 14.64 -0.29 -2.92
CA PRO A 98 16.03 -0.24 -3.31
C PRO A 98 16.18 -0.06 -4.82
N LYS A 99 16.80 1.04 -5.24
CA LYS A 99 17.05 1.33 -6.66
C LYS A 99 18.34 0.65 -7.13
N ARG A 100 18.34 0.15 -8.36
CA ARG A 100 19.51 -0.42 -9.03
C ARG A 100 19.63 0.18 -10.42
N THR A 101 20.83 0.68 -10.72
CA THR A 101 21.18 1.20 -12.03
C THR A 101 21.95 0.14 -12.81
N VAL A 102 21.56 -0.09 -14.05
CA VAL A 102 22.24 -0.98 -15.00
C VAL A 102 22.46 -0.26 -16.33
N PRO A 103 23.61 -0.46 -17.00
CA PRO A 103 23.83 0.06 -18.33
C PRO A 103 22.86 -0.62 -19.33
N ASN A 104 22.11 0.17 -20.08
CA ASN A 104 21.31 -0.35 -21.19
C ASN A 104 22.20 -0.44 -22.44
N VAL A 105 22.54 -1.66 -22.84
CA VAL A 105 23.45 -1.94 -23.98
C VAL A 105 22.86 -1.47 -25.31
N THR A 106 21.52 -1.33 -25.40
CA THR A 106 20.84 -0.93 -26.63
C THR A 106 20.80 0.58 -26.81
N THR A 107 20.60 1.32 -25.72
CA THR A 107 20.48 2.79 -25.75
C THR A 107 21.78 3.52 -25.36
N GLY A 108 22.75 2.82 -24.79
CA GLY A 108 23.99 3.39 -24.23
C GLY A 108 23.77 4.29 -23.00
N ARG A 109 22.59 4.26 -22.41
CA ARG A 109 22.23 5.05 -21.22
C ARG A 109 22.02 4.16 -20.01
N ASP A 110 22.33 4.67 -18.85
CA ASP A 110 22.01 3.98 -17.59
C ASP A 110 20.51 4.01 -17.32
N GLU A 111 19.93 2.87 -17.01
CA GLU A 111 18.55 2.73 -16.56
C GLU A 111 18.49 2.38 -15.08
N THR A 112 17.74 3.18 -14.33
CA THR A 112 17.50 2.94 -12.90
C THR A 112 16.11 2.39 -12.70
N PHE A 113 16.01 1.26 -12.00
CA PHE A 113 14.75 0.63 -11.66
C PHE A 113 14.71 0.22 -10.19
N ASN A 114 13.49 0.03 -9.65
CA ASN A 114 13.32 -0.52 -8.32
C ASN A 114 13.64 -2.01 -8.32
N ALA A 115 14.61 -2.42 -7.52
CA ALA A 115 15.05 -3.81 -7.40
C ALA A 115 14.17 -4.66 -6.46
N GLY A 116 13.23 -4.00 -5.76
CA GLY A 116 12.37 -4.58 -4.74
C GLY A 116 13.10 -4.94 -3.45
N ALA A 117 12.40 -4.79 -2.34
CA ALA A 117 12.87 -5.01 -0.98
C ALA A 117 12.50 -6.40 -0.44
N LEU A 118 13.13 -6.77 0.68
CA LEU A 118 12.75 -7.96 1.44
C LEU A 118 11.87 -7.62 2.65
N PHE A 119 11.69 -6.35 2.95
CA PHE A 119 10.80 -5.84 3.98
C PHE A 119 10.08 -4.61 3.45
N ALA A 120 8.79 -4.51 3.74
CA ALA A 120 8.00 -3.31 3.48
C ALA A 120 7.00 -3.10 4.62
N THR A 121 6.80 -1.84 4.98
CA THR A 121 5.79 -1.46 5.97
C THR A 121 5.20 -0.12 5.58
N TYR A 122 3.90 0.05 5.80
CA TYR A 122 3.25 1.35 5.66
C TYR A 122 2.08 1.51 6.60
N THR A 123 1.76 2.77 6.88
CA THR A 123 0.56 3.16 7.59
C THR A 123 -0.19 4.22 6.81
N THR A 124 -1.51 4.17 6.88
CA THR A 124 -2.42 5.16 6.31
C THR A 124 -3.36 5.65 7.39
N PHE A 125 -3.54 6.96 7.46
CA PHE A 125 -4.55 7.62 8.29
C PHE A 125 -5.48 8.40 7.37
N GLU A 126 -6.79 8.22 7.53
CA GLU A 126 -7.80 8.91 6.72
C GLU A 126 -8.92 9.48 7.59
N PHE A 127 -9.41 10.66 7.18
CA PHE A 127 -10.69 11.20 7.61
C PHE A 127 -11.61 11.23 6.42
N GLU A 128 -12.77 10.59 6.55
CA GLU A 128 -13.79 10.52 5.51
C GLU A 128 -15.12 11.05 6.06
N HIS A 129 -15.80 11.87 5.24
CA HIS A 129 -17.11 12.41 5.61
C HIS A 129 -17.99 12.57 4.37
N PRO A 130 -19.31 12.32 4.47
CA PRO A 130 -20.23 12.55 3.36
C PRO A 130 -20.22 14.00 2.88
N LEU A 131 -20.11 14.19 1.57
CA LEU A 131 -20.27 15.48 0.89
C LEU A 131 -21.72 15.65 0.37
N ALA A 132 -22.23 14.59 -0.26
CA ALA A 132 -23.62 14.53 -0.73
C ALA A 132 -24.16 13.10 -0.48
N ARG A 133 -24.89 12.94 0.62
CA ARG A 133 -25.37 11.62 1.09
C ARG A 133 -26.25 10.91 0.07
N GLU A 134 -27.20 11.64 -0.52
CA GLU A 134 -28.15 11.08 -1.51
C GLU A 134 -27.44 10.58 -2.77
N ALA A 135 -26.33 11.25 -3.14
CA ALA A 135 -25.52 10.87 -4.30
C ALA A 135 -24.44 9.82 -3.95
N GLY A 136 -24.28 9.44 -2.68
CA GLY A 136 -23.19 8.55 -2.25
C GLY A 136 -21.80 9.15 -2.40
N LEU A 137 -21.68 10.48 -2.40
CA LEU A 137 -20.41 11.18 -2.57
C LEU A 137 -19.80 11.56 -1.22
N LYS A 138 -18.52 11.22 -1.01
CA LYS A 138 -17.74 11.53 0.17
C LYS A 138 -16.43 12.23 -0.21
N TRP A 139 -15.94 13.10 0.67
CA TRP A 139 -14.56 13.58 0.61
C TRP A 139 -13.69 12.80 1.58
N VAL A 140 -12.42 12.74 1.28
CA VAL A 140 -11.39 12.15 2.12
C VAL A 140 -10.17 13.05 2.18
N VAL A 141 -9.53 13.14 3.34
CA VAL A 141 -8.16 13.62 3.50
C VAL A 141 -7.34 12.51 4.12
N PHE A 142 -6.08 12.40 3.72
CA PHE A 142 -5.24 11.29 4.14
C PHE A 142 -3.78 11.70 4.37
N PHE A 143 -3.12 10.86 5.13
CA PHE A 143 -1.67 10.86 5.35
C PHE A 143 -1.17 9.43 5.27
N ASP A 144 -0.17 9.20 4.42
CA ASP A 144 0.48 7.91 4.25
C ASP A 144 1.95 8.01 4.66
N ALA A 145 2.48 6.96 5.28
CA ALA A 145 3.90 6.84 5.60
C ALA A 145 4.35 5.38 5.47
N GLY A 146 5.53 5.17 4.91
CA GLY A 146 6.04 3.79 4.74
C GLY A 146 7.45 3.74 4.18
N ASP A 147 8.00 2.53 4.20
CA ASP A 147 9.30 2.20 3.63
C ASP A 147 9.32 0.79 3.06
N ALA A 148 10.07 0.62 1.98
CA ALA A 148 10.40 -0.68 1.41
C ALA A 148 11.92 -0.82 1.33
N GLY A 149 12.51 -1.53 2.27
CA GLY A 149 13.96 -1.58 2.40
C GLY A 149 14.44 -2.72 3.27
N LYS A 150 15.22 -2.36 4.28
CA LYS A 150 15.73 -3.27 5.30
C LYS A 150 15.07 -2.94 6.64
N ILE A 151 14.71 -3.97 7.40
CA ILE A 151 14.03 -3.81 8.68
C ILE A 151 14.88 -3.05 9.74
N ASP A 152 16.18 -3.07 9.61
CA ASP A 152 17.14 -2.40 10.51
C ASP A 152 17.50 -0.97 10.08
N GLN A 153 17.02 -0.51 8.92
CA GLN A 153 17.32 0.80 8.34
C GLN A 153 16.05 1.37 7.67
N ILE A 154 15.07 1.80 8.48
CA ILE A 154 13.81 2.35 7.98
C ILE A 154 14.02 3.82 7.56
N ASP A 155 13.78 4.12 6.29
CA ASP A 155 13.76 5.48 5.70
C ASP A 155 12.33 5.84 5.27
N LEU A 156 11.52 6.33 6.20
CA LEU A 156 10.11 6.61 5.96
C LEU A 156 9.93 7.67 4.88
N LYS A 157 9.25 7.29 3.81
CA LYS A 157 8.64 8.18 2.85
C LYS A 157 7.24 8.52 3.33
N MET A 158 6.84 9.77 3.17
CA MET A 158 5.57 10.28 3.67
C MET A 158 4.88 11.11 2.59
N ASP A 159 3.57 11.05 2.59
CA ASP A 159 2.74 11.89 1.75
C ASP A 159 1.43 12.25 2.45
N TYR A 160 0.75 13.23 1.88
CA TYR A 160 -0.60 13.63 2.29
C TYR A 160 -1.43 13.92 1.05
N GLY A 161 -2.72 13.93 1.21
CA GLY A 161 -3.58 14.25 0.09
C GLY A 161 -5.04 14.36 0.46
N PHE A 162 -5.81 14.54 -0.58
CA PHE A 162 -7.26 14.60 -0.49
C PHE A 162 -7.90 13.93 -1.70
N GLY A 163 -9.17 13.61 -1.60
CA GLY A 163 -9.90 13.01 -2.69
C GLY A 163 -11.40 12.98 -2.50
N PHE A 164 -12.04 12.34 -3.47
CA PHE A 164 -13.46 12.06 -3.46
C PHE A 164 -13.71 10.58 -3.70
N ARG A 165 -14.70 10.04 -3.00
CA ARG A 165 -15.18 8.67 -3.14
C ARG A 165 -16.65 8.71 -3.51
N TRP A 166 -16.99 8.08 -4.62
CA TRP A 166 -18.36 7.96 -5.06
C TRP A 166 -18.81 6.51 -4.97
N PHE A 167 -19.75 6.25 -4.07
CA PHE A 167 -20.41 4.96 -3.92
C PHE A 167 -21.47 4.80 -4.99
N SER A 168 -21.05 4.39 -6.17
CA SER A 168 -21.88 4.24 -7.36
C SER A 168 -22.46 2.83 -7.44
N PRO A 169 -23.53 2.59 -8.27
CA PRO A 169 -24.07 1.25 -8.49
C PRO A 169 -23.08 0.22 -9.07
N ILE A 170 -22.00 0.68 -9.69
CA ILE A 170 -20.95 -0.16 -10.26
C ILE A 170 -19.76 -0.38 -9.31
N GLY A 171 -19.79 0.21 -8.11
CA GLY A 171 -18.74 0.13 -7.10
C GLY A 171 -18.27 1.49 -6.63
N VAL A 172 -17.28 1.49 -5.74
CA VAL A 172 -16.69 2.72 -5.21
C VAL A 172 -15.66 3.24 -6.21
N LEU A 173 -15.89 4.44 -6.73
CA LEU A 173 -14.94 5.17 -7.57
C LEU A 173 -14.15 6.12 -6.70
N ARG A 174 -12.82 6.08 -6.80
CA ARG A 174 -11.90 6.90 -6.02
C ARG A 174 -11.15 7.85 -6.94
N PHE A 175 -11.12 9.12 -6.57
CA PHE A 175 -10.39 10.20 -7.23
C PHE A 175 -9.53 10.86 -6.16
N GLU A 176 -8.24 10.58 -6.15
CA GLU A 176 -7.35 10.98 -5.05
C GLU A 176 -6.12 11.72 -5.59
N PHE A 177 -5.74 12.80 -4.91
CA PHE A 177 -4.56 13.62 -5.20
C PHE A 177 -3.59 13.47 -4.03
N GLY A 178 -2.40 12.93 -4.29
CA GLY A 178 -1.34 12.73 -3.31
C GLY A 178 -0.14 13.65 -3.57
N TYR A 179 0.44 14.15 -2.49
CA TYR A 179 1.58 15.06 -2.50
C TYR A 179 2.68 14.50 -1.60
N PRO A 180 3.87 14.15 -2.14
CA PRO A 180 4.96 13.63 -1.34
C PRO A 180 5.53 14.72 -0.42
N ILE A 181 5.91 14.33 0.79
CA ILE A 181 6.64 15.19 1.73
C ILE A 181 8.13 14.93 1.51
N ASN A 182 8.90 16.00 1.22
CA ASN A 182 10.32 15.92 0.93
C ASN A 182 10.65 14.95 -0.23
N PRO A 183 10.08 15.18 -1.44
CA PRO A 183 10.34 14.34 -2.59
C PRO A 183 11.83 14.37 -2.98
N SER A 184 12.34 13.26 -3.49
CA SER A 184 13.65 13.25 -4.16
C SER A 184 13.55 13.92 -5.53
N SER A 185 14.68 14.25 -6.14
CA SER A 185 14.72 14.90 -7.46
C SER A 185 14.10 14.05 -8.59
N THR A 186 13.88 12.77 -8.35
CA THR A 186 13.25 11.83 -9.30
C THR A 186 11.77 11.59 -9.04
N ASP A 187 11.22 12.11 -7.92
CA ASP A 187 9.82 11.94 -7.57
C ASP A 187 9.00 13.09 -8.18
N ALA A 188 7.79 12.79 -8.64
CA ALA A 188 6.86 13.82 -9.07
C ALA A 188 6.37 14.64 -7.87
N GLY A 189 6.05 15.92 -8.09
CA GLY A 189 5.55 16.80 -7.01
C GLY A 189 4.11 16.50 -6.59
N SER A 190 3.36 15.75 -7.39
CA SER A 190 2.00 15.31 -7.08
C SER A 190 1.62 14.11 -7.93
N GLN A 191 0.70 13.30 -7.44
CA GLN A 191 0.11 12.16 -8.12
C GLN A 191 -1.41 12.27 -8.14
N PHE A 192 -2.02 11.89 -9.25
CA PHE A 192 -3.46 11.71 -9.35
C PHE A 192 -3.76 10.23 -9.56
N HIS A 193 -4.66 9.70 -8.74
CA HIS A 193 -5.10 8.32 -8.84
C HIS A 193 -6.61 8.26 -9.12
N PHE A 194 -6.95 7.43 -10.09
CA PHE A 194 -8.30 6.93 -10.30
C PHE A 194 -8.29 5.43 -10.07
N ASP A 195 -9.12 4.94 -9.17
CA ASP A 195 -9.22 3.50 -8.87
C ASP A 195 -10.68 3.12 -8.61
N ILE A 196 -11.00 1.85 -8.82
CA ILE A 196 -12.31 1.25 -8.57
C ILE A 196 -12.16 0.25 -7.42
N GLY A 197 -12.91 0.46 -6.34
CA GLY A 197 -12.87 -0.35 -5.14
C GLY A 197 -12.46 0.42 -3.90
N GLN A 198 -12.40 -0.27 -2.77
CA GLN A 198 -11.97 0.32 -1.50
C GLN A 198 -10.49 0.10 -1.26
N LEU A 199 -9.84 1.06 -0.59
CA LEU A 199 -8.46 0.93 -0.13
C LEU A 199 -8.38 0.06 1.13
N PHE A 200 -9.40 0.11 1.95
CA PHE A 200 -9.51 -0.53 3.25
C PHE A 200 -10.45 -1.73 3.22
#